data_928024d31e37f265b4dde74801ba9246
#
_entry.id   928024d31e37f265b4dde74801ba9246
#
_cell.length_a   1.000
_cell.length_b   1.000
_cell.length_c   1.000
_cell.angle_alpha   90.00
_cell.angle_beta   90.00
_cell.angle_gamma   90.00
#
_symmetry.space_group_name_H-M   'P 1'
#
loop_
_entity.id
_entity.type
_entity.pdbx_description
1 polymer ?
#
loop_
_entity_poly.entity_id
_entity_poly.type
_entity_poly.pdbx_seq_one_letter_code
_entity_poly.pdbx_strand_id
1 'polypeptide(L)'
;MSTDAQKAIGVWVFSNEFKGGNSTIVPKKAGEVNLNGETISIYAEGGSDVRAVQVASNQMDPEKKATLNIKGRAVNIEARSTIEGVKSMGLSVMSTGMVNIEGNTVITADHALLARGDASIEINKDGKYSTQINGDVVFDYDAETSGTGVNANVDVTLAGANSYWIGNTVVAWAGLPDNVESDKLTVTDMKLTVKNGAQWTPTAIVSTDPTAQNGQRAVALNSLVLDNGVVNITDKSVNATVEKLSGSGTVRLATDLTADEGQQAGTFTVDSADADSSLTVKLANEDLTKDLTSDDVTSDQAKQLLGNVAAEGVETTIKVDEGMYNEGFIIDSEAKVHSTGPNSVMQSTLELATIAPLALNRILTNDVHKRMGNIRSMKQTSGAWARYDGGRLSAESGLENDFHTIQVGVDTVPTAGAPRFGVAFSYTMSDADYRRGKADMDVYSLAAYGLWMGENGQFADVVARLGTAKTDMTVDGNKKGSMDNIVTALSGEFGWRFDLSKSFYLEPQVELAYTHVDADVLSLSDGSTYRFDDADSLMGRAGFAFGMRCPENGSTAYLRVSAVHEFLGDNAVIGGNGKVYDIDGKDTWVEYGLGANFNLTDSTYVWADVERTSGGYLDEDWRATVGVRHAF
;
A
#
# COMPACT_ATOMS: atom_id res chain seq x y z
N MET A 1 -1.92 -0.69 50.44
CA MET A 1 -0.50 -0.85 50.06
C MET A 1 0.11 0.53 50.11
N SER A 2 1.27 0.69 50.79
CA SER A 2 1.93 2.00 50.90
C SER A 2 2.32 2.47 49.48
N THR A 3 1.91 3.68 49.13
CA THR A 3 2.21 4.34 47.85
C THR A 3 3.68 4.79 47.76
N ASP A 4 4.52 4.43 48.73
CA ASP A 4 5.92 4.82 48.82
C ASP A 4 6.91 3.67 48.60
N ALA A 5 6.56 2.63 47.84
CA ALA A 5 7.54 1.63 47.44
C ALA A 5 8.57 2.30 46.52
N GLN A 6 9.70 2.71 47.09
CA GLN A 6 10.77 3.41 46.38
C GLN A 6 11.43 2.54 45.31
N LYS A 7 11.35 1.21 45.44
CA LYS A 7 11.99 0.25 44.55
C LYS A 7 11.05 -0.87 44.14
N ALA A 8 10.98 -1.18 42.84
CA ALA A 8 10.24 -2.32 42.31
C ALA A 8 11.12 -3.11 41.31
N ILE A 9 11.28 -4.42 41.56
CA ILE A 9 11.98 -5.34 40.64
C ILE A 9 11.08 -6.53 40.38
N GLY A 10 10.78 -6.80 39.10
CA GLY A 10 9.94 -7.93 38.72
C GLY A 10 10.68 -9.27 38.81
N VAL A 11 11.82 -9.39 38.15
CA VAL A 11 12.69 -10.57 38.16
C VAL A 11 14.12 -10.14 38.50
N TRP A 12 14.73 -10.81 39.47
CA TRP A 12 16.10 -10.52 39.90
C TRP A 12 16.94 -11.79 39.89
N VAL A 13 17.97 -11.83 39.05
CA VAL A 13 18.94 -12.92 38.96
C VAL A 13 20.33 -12.36 39.29
N PHE A 14 21.04 -12.99 40.24
CA PHE A 14 22.37 -12.54 40.56
C PHE A 14 23.33 -13.72 40.92
N SER A 15 24.63 -13.50 40.63
CA SER A 15 25.70 -14.41 41.01
C SER A 15 26.91 -13.58 41.40
N ASN A 16 27.07 -13.35 42.68
CA ASN A 16 28.12 -12.49 43.23
C ASN A 16 29.03 -13.23 44.17
N GLU A 17 30.32 -12.90 44.15
CA GLU A 17 31.27 -13.26 45.17
C GLU A 17 31.08 -12.36 46.38
N PHE A 18 30.93 -12.95 47.57
CA PHE A 18 30.80 -12.22 48.82
C PHE A 18 32.10 -12.35 49.59
N LYS A 19 32.70 -11.21 49.96
CA LYS A 19 33.84 -11.12 50.86
C LYS A 19 33.36 -10.68 52.23
N GLY A 20 33.45 -11.55 53.22
CA GLY A 20 33.09 -11.27 54.60
C GLY A 20 34.25 -11.62 55.54
N GLY A 21 34.91 -10.62 56.10
CA GLY A 21 36.08 -10.84 56.98
C GLY A 21 37.21 -11.57 56.26
N ASN A 22 37.67 -12.69 56.81
CA ASN A 22 38.71 -13.53 56.19
C ASN A 22 38.19 -14.63 55.25
N SER A 23 36.92 -14.60 54.88
CA SER A 23 36.29 -15.63 54.06
C SER A 23 35.73 -15.04 52.77
N THR A 24 36.01 -15.69 51.66
CA THR A 24 35.40 -15.41 50.37
C THR A 24 34.45 -16.54 50.02
N ILE A 25 33.19 -16.23 49.79
CA ILE A 25 32.20 -17.19 49.30
C ILE A 25 32.08 -17.00 47.78
N VAL A 26 32.58 -17.96 47.03
CA VAL A 26 32.48 -18.00 45.57
C VAL A 26 31.35 -18.96 45.19
N PRO A 27 30.39 -18.54 44.36
CA PRO A 27 29.39 -19.44 43.81
C PRO A 27 30.03 -20.64 43.10
N LYS A 28 29.52 -21.85 43.38
CA LYS A 28 30.05 -23.08 42.75
C LYS A 28 29.50 -23.30 41.32
N LYS A 29 28.37 -22.66 41.00
CA LYS A 29 27.70 -22.72 39.70
C LYS A 29 27.14 -21.35 39.37
N ALA A 30 26.88 -21.14 38.06
CA ALA A 30 26.16 -19.97 37.54
C ALA A 30 24.79 -19.84 38.20
N GLY A 31 24.38 -18.60 38.41
CA GLY A 31 22.97 -18.28 38.71
C GLY A 31 22.18 -18.27 37.39
N GLU A 32 21.82 -19.46 36.87
CA GLU A 32 21.06 -19.60 35.64
C GLU A 32 19.58 -19.74 35.95
N VAL A 33 18.76 -18.91 35.28
CA VAL A 33 17.30 -18.97 35.33
C VAL A 33 16.76 -19.12 33.92
N ASN A 34 15.93 -20.13 33.71
CA ASN A 34 15.26 -20.39 32.43
C ASN A 34 13.75 -20.18 32.61
N LEU A 35 13.21 -19.13 31.98
CA LEU A 35 11.77 -18.85 31.89
C LEU A 35 11.25 -19.37 30.58
N ASN A 36 10.46 -20.44 30.63
CA ASN A 36 9.89 -21.06 29.44
C ASN A 36 8.35 -21.10 29.54
N GLY A 37 7.64 -20.66 28.49
CA GLY A 37 6.18 -20.67 28.47
C GLY A 37 5.57 -20.15 27.17
N GLU A 38 4.26 -20.35 27.00
CA GLU A 38 3.53 -19.76 25.88
C GLU A 38 3.53 -18.23 25.94
N THR A 39 3.21 -17.70 27.12
CA THR A 39 3.23 -16.25 27.39
C THR A 39 4.02 -15.99 28.66
N ILE A 40 5.00 -15.11 28.56
CA ILE A 40 5.79 -14.63 29.68
C ILE A 40 5.57 -13.14 29.80
N SER A 41 5.00 -12.69 30.94
CA SER A 41 4.76 -11.26 31.20
C SER A 41 5.46 -10.87 32.49
N ILE A 42 6.34 -9.89 32.42
CA ILE A 42 7.10 -9.35 33.55
C ILE A 42 6.77 -7.85 33.64
N TYR A 43 6.19 -7.44 34.75
CA TYR A 43 5.77 -6.07 34.96
C TYR A 43 6.33 -5.54 36.31
N ALA A 44 6.82 -4.30 36.28
CA ALA A 44 7.22 -3.58 37.50
C ALA A 44 6.72 -2.13 37.45
N GLU A 45 6.10 -1.69 38.53
CA GLU A 45 5.67 -0.30 38.72
C GLU A 45 6.06 0.18 40.11
N GLY A 46 6.64 1.38 40.22
CA GLY A 46 7.11 1.91 41.48
C GLY A 46 7.62 3.34 41.40
N GLY A 47 8.32 3.77 42.43
CA GLY A 47 8.84 5.14 42.59
C GLY A 47 10.24 5.32 42.01
N SER A 48 11.28 5.25 42.85
CA SER A 48 12.61 5.77 42.51
C SER A 48 13.56 4.81 41.77
N ASP A 49 13.32 3.49 41.80
CA ASP A 49 14.17 2.49 41.13
C ASP A 49 13.27 1.35 40.62
N VAL A 50 12.84 1.44 39.39
CA VAL A 50 11.88 0.51 38.80
C VAL A 50 12.53 -0.29 37.67
N ARG A 51 12.58 -1.62 37.84
CA ARG A 51 13.19 -2.55 36.87
C ARG A 51 12.27 -3.75 36.67
N ALA A 52 11.87 -4.02 35.45
CA ALA A 52 11.13 -5.25 35.20
C ALA A 52 12.04 -6.47 35.36
N VAL A 53 13.26 -6.43 34.83
CA VAL A 53 14.27 -7.48 34.96
C VAL A 53 15.59 -6.87 35.42
N GLN A 54 16.23 -7.50 36.41
CA GLN A 54 17.60 -7.18 36.82
C GLN A 54 18.45 -8.46 36.80
N VAL A 55 19.56 -8.44 36.08
CA VAL A 55 20.58 -9.50 36.09
C VAL A 55 21.92 -8.87 36.45
N ALA A 56 22.58 -9.39 37.48
CA ALA A 56 23.85 -8.85 37.94
C ALA A 56 24.82 -9.97 38.29
N SER A 57 26.09 -9.84 37.88
CA SER A 57 27.14 -10.79 38.23
C SER A 57 28.49 -10.08 38.28
N ASN A 58 29.28 -10.36 39.31
CA ASN A 58 30.68 -9.95 39.39
C ASN A 58 31.67 -11.08 39.08
N GLN A 59 31.17 -12.18 38.53
CA GLN A 59 31.99 -13.36 38.20
C GLN A 59 32.64 -13.21 36.83
N MET A 60 33.96 -13.31 36.77
CA MET A 60 34.71 -13.32 35.51
C MET A 60 34.68 -14.69 34.81
N ASP A 61 34.53 -15.76 35.60
CA ASP A 61 34.41 -17.12 35.08
C ASP A 61 33.06 -17.30 34.32
N PRO A 62 33.06 -17.62 33.04
CA PRO A 62 31.82 -17.78 32.25
C PRO A 62 30.84 -18.80 32.86
N GLU A 63 31.34 -19.86 33.51
CA GLU A 63 30.50 -20.89 34.13
C GLU A 63 29.82 -20.42 35.40
N LYS A 64 30.16 -19.24 35.92
CA LYS A 64 29.63 -18.67 37.16
C LYS A 64 28.86 -17.36 36.94
N LYS A 65 28.75 -16.88 35.72
CA LYS A 65 27.97 -15.66 35.41
C LYS A 65 26.48 -15.85 35.69
N ALA A 66 25.81 -14.79 36.12
CA ALA A 66 24.34 -14.80 36.22
C ALA A 66 23.76 -14.76 34.78
N THR A 67 22.90 -15.70 34.46
CA THR A 67 22.27 -15.82 33.15
C THR A 67 20.75 -15.95 33.27
N LEU A 68 20.03 -15.18 32.53
CA LEU A 68 18.58 -15.30 32.37
C LEU A 68 18.25 -15.63 30.91
N ASN A 69 17.66 -16.80 30.70
CA ASN A 69 17.13 -17.20 29.39
C ASN A 69 15.61 -17.12 29.44
N ILE A 70 15.01 -16.37 28.49
CA ILE A 70 13.57 -16.22 28.34
C ILE A 70 13.18 -16.80 26.99
N LYS A 71 12.32 -17.83 26.99
CA LYS A 71 11.85 -18.48 25.78
C LYS A 71 10.33 -18.66 25.81
N GLY A 72 9.63 -17.96 24.91
CA GLY A 72 8.17 -18.01 24.84
C GLY A 72 7.62 -17.71 23.46
N ARG A 73 6.36 -18.08 23.23
CA ARG A 73 5.66 -17.62 22.04
C ARG A 73 5.43 -16.11 22.06
N ALA A 74 5.09 -15.57 23.26
CA ALA A 74 4.97 -14.14 23.52
C ALA A 74 5.74 -13.78 24.80
N VAL A 75 6.59 -12.74 24.74
CA VAL A 75 7.38 -12.22 25.85
C VAL A 75 7.07 -10.73 26.01
N ASN A 76 6.45 -10.34 27.12
CA ASN A 76 6.12 -8.95 27.42
C ASN A 76 6.88 -8.49 28.66
N ILE A 77 7.65 -7.43 28.55
CA ILE A 77 8.46 -6.85 29.63
C ILE A 77 8.13 -5.37 29.72
N GLU A 78 7.59 -4.93 30.85
CA GLU A 78 7.18 -3.55 31.03
C GLU A 78 7.65 -3.03 32.39
N ALA A 79 8.24 -1.84 32.41
CA ALA A 79 8.55 -1.11 33.63
C ALA A 79 8.02 0.31 33.56
N ARG A 80 7.40 0.78 34.64
CA ARG A 80 6.80 2.11 34.72
C ARG A 80 7.14 2.81 36.03
N SER A 81 7.72 4.00 35.96
CA SER A 81 7.88 4.86 37.12
C SER A 81 6.60 5.66 37.39
N THR A 82 6.20 5.75 38.65
CA THR A 82 5.10 6.60 39.12
C THR A 82 5.54 8.01 39.47
N ILE A 83 6.84 8.28 39.45
CA ILE A 83 7.43 9.59 39.75
C ILE A 83 7.93 10.22 38.46
N GLU A 84 7.47 11.43 38.17
CA GLU A 84 7.91 12.20 37.02
C GLU A 84 9.43 12.44 37.06
N GLY A 85 10.09 12.28 35.89
CA GLY A 85 11.54 12.44 35.74
C GLY A 85 12.38 11.26 36.23
N VAL A 86 11.79 10.25 36.86
CA VAL A 86 12.49 9.01 37.24
C VAL A 86 12.35 7.99 36.10
N LYS A 87 13.47 7.52 35.58
CA LYS A 87 13.52 6.59 34.46
C LYS A 87 13.28 5.15 34.92
N SER A 88 12.32 4.48 34.28
CA SER A 88 12.07 3.04 34.43
C SER A 88 12.99 2.23 33.52
N MET A 89 13.26 0.96 33.89
CA MET A 89 14.19 0.07 33.18
C MET A 89 13.50 -1.25 32.83
N GLY A 90 13.47 -1.59 31.55
CA GLY A 90 12.93 -2.88 31.08
C GLY A 90 13.86 -4.03 31.47
N LEU A 91 15.02 -4.11 30.81
CA LEU A 91 16.11 -5.03 31.19
C LEU A 91 17.26 -4.22 31.77
N SER A 92 17.70 -4.55 32.96
CA SER A 92 18.89 -3.96 33.59
C SER A 92 19.92 -5.07 33.82
N VAL A 93 20.99 -5.08 33.01
CA VAL A 93 22.02 -6.11 33.05
C VAL A 93 23.35 -5.48 33.44
N MET A 94 23.95 -5.99 34.48
CA MET A 94 25.10 -5.35 35.15
C MET A 94 26.31 -6.28 35.26
N SER A 95 27.48 -5.68 35.20
CA SER A 95 28.80 -6.31 35.28
C SER A 95 28.93 -7.44 34.26
N THR A 96 29.03 -8.70 34.62
CA THR A 96 29.14 -9.83 33.70
C THR A 96 27.84 -10.62 33.54
N GLY A 97 26.69 -10.03 33.89
CA GLY A 97 25.37 -10.64 33.70
C GLY A 97 25.01 -10.86 32.22
N MET A 98 24.15 -11.83 31.97
CA MET A 98 23.71 -12.19 30.63
C MET A 98 22.18 -12.35 30.57
N VAL A 99 21.56 -11.85 29.47
CA VAL A 99 20.15 -12.06 29.17
C VAL A 99 20.01 -12.50 27.71
N ASN A 100 19.26 -13.59 27.49
CA ASN A 100 18.92 -14.09 26.16
C ASN A 100 17.40 -14.20 26.04
N ILE A 101 16.82 -13.63 25.00
CA ILE A 101 15.37 -13.67 24.74
C ILE A 101 15.10 -14.28 23.37
N GLU A 102 14.23 -15.29 23.35
CA GLU A 102 13.67 -15.91 22.15
C GLU A 102 12.13 -15.92 22.21
N GLY A 103 11.47 -15.23 21.28
CA GLY A 103 9.99 -15.15 21.21
C GLY A 103 9.52 -13.84 20.63
N ASN A 104 8.22 -13.74 20.33
CA ASN A 104 7.62 -12.44 19.95
C ASN A 104 7.70 -11.51 21.16
N THR A 105 8.62 -10.58 21.12
CA THR A 105 9.07 -9.80 22.28
C THR A 105 8.55 -8.38 22.20
N VAL A 106 7.97 -7.89 23.30
CA VAL A 106 7.61 -6.48 23.51
C VAL A 106 8.30 -6.00 24.78
N ILE A 107 9.10 -4.93 24.68
CA ILE A 107 9.77 -4.28 25.80
C ILE A 107 9.37 -2.81 25.83
N THR A 108 8.83 -2.35 26.95
CA THR A 108 8.41 -0.95 27.14
C THR A 108 8.92 -0.41 28.47
N ALA A 109 9.78 0.61 28.39
CA ALA A 109 10.29 1.36 29.54
C ALA A 109 10.99 2.64 29.03
N ASP A 110 11.28 3.61 29.89
CA ASP A 110 12.11 4.77 29.50
C ASP A 110 13.48 4.32 29.01
N HIS A 111 14.15 3.44 29.78
CA HIS A 111 15.34 2.71 29.38
C HIS A 111 14.94 1.27 29.10
N ALA A 112 14.64 0.96 27.85
CA ALA A 112 14.18 -0.39 27.49
C ALA A 112 15.25 -1.45 27.80
N LEU A 113 16.52 -1.14 27.48
CA LEU A 113 17.68 -1.96 27.80
C LEU A 113 18.71 -1.08 28.51
N LEU A 114 19.22 -1.54 29.64
CA LEU A 114 20.34 -0.91 30.35
C LEU A 114 21.44 -1.95 30.53
N ALA A 115 22.62 -1.64 30.02
CA ALA A 115 23.81 -2.46 30.10
C ALA A 115 24.95 -1.71 30.81
N ARG A 116 25.58 -2.34 31.80
CA ARG A 116 26.67 -1.77 32.61
C ARG A 116 27.82 -2.77 32.72
N GLY A 117 29.05 -2.31 32.55
CA GLY A 117 30.25 -3.17 32.61
C GLY A 117 30.28 -4.17 31.45
N ASP A 118 30.71 -5.40 31.70
CA ASP A 118 30.80 -6.47 30.69
C ASP A 118 29.46 -7.23 30.48
N ALA A 119 28.32 -6.54 30.60
CA ALA A 119 26.99 -7.10 30.42
C ALA A 119 26.75 -7.60 29.02
N SER A 120 25.90 -8.63 28.85
CA SER A 120 25.50 -9.15 27.55
C SER A 120 24.00 -9.28 27.44
N ILE A 121 23.41 -8.72 26.37
CA ILE A 121 21.98 -8.80 26.07
C ILE A 121 21.82 -9.27 24.63
N GLU A 122 21.16 -10.41 24.42
CA GLU A 122 20.80 -10.90 23.10
C GLU A 122 19.28 -11.03 22.97
N ILE A 123 18.68 -10.40 21.95
CA ILE A 123 17.24 -10.44 21.68
C ILE A 123 16.98 -10.93 20.27
N ASN A 124 16.32 -12.10 20.16
CA ASN A 124 15.88 -12.69 18.90
C ASN A 124 16.97 -12.79 17.82
N LYS A 125 18.19 -13.12 18.20
CA LYS A 125 19.38 -13.16 17.37
C LYS A 125 19.19 -13.89 16.01
N ASP A 126 18.39 -14.95 15.99
CA ASP A 126 18.08 -15.72 14.78
C ASP A 126 17.10 -14.99 13.84
N GLY A 127 16.41 -13.96 14.32
CA GLY A 127 15.40 -13.21 13.55
C GLY A 127 14.17 -14.01 13.15
N LYS A 128 13.79 -14.98 13.96
CA LYS A 128 12.58 -15.80 13.71
C LYS A 128 11.31 -15.19 14.30
N TYR A 129 11.45 -14.28 15.24
CA TYR A 129 10.36 -13.70 16.01
C TYR A 129 10.31 -12.19 15.83
N SER A 130 9.12 -11.62 16.03
CA SER A 130 8.96 -10.17 16.05
C SER A 130 9.54 -9.57 17.32
N THR A 131 10.11 -8.36 17.22
CA THR A 131 10.69 -7.62 18.33
C THR A 131 10.16 -6.19 18.31
N GLN A 132 9.54 -5.74 19.40
CA GLN A 132 9.03 -4.38 19.56
C GLN A 132 9.68 -3.78 20.80
N ILE A 133 10.42 -2.69 20.64
CA ILE A 133 11.13 -2.02 21.72
C ILE A 133 10.71 -0.55 21.75
N ASN A 134 10.18 -0.10 22.89
CA ASN A 134 9.88 1.29 23.17
C ASN A 134 10.76 1.76 24.33
N GLY A 135 11.68 2.66 24.04
CA GLY A 135 12.64 3.24 24.98
C GLY A 135 14.08 3.09 24.53
N ASP A 136 14.98 3.75 25.26
CA ASP A 136 16.39 3.82 24.89
C ASP A 136 17.17 2.55 25.28
N VAL A 137 18.23 2.29 24.51
CA VAL A 137 19.29 1.35 24.87
C VAL A 137 20.41 2.14 25.55
N VAL A 138 20.56 1.95 26.83
CA VAL A 138 21.44 2.75 27.69
C VAL A 138 22.66 1.96 28.13
N PHE A 139 23.83 2.49 27.83
CA PHE A 139 25.11 2.03 28.32
C PHE A 139 25.51 2.87 29.52
N ASP A 140 25.40 2.28 30.71
CA ASP A 140 25.64 2.97 31.97
C ASP A 140 27.12 2.87 32.34
N TYR A 141 27.80 4.01 32.34
CA TYR A 141 29.21 4.11 32.64
C TYR A 141 29.48 3.84 34.14
N ASP A 142 30.49 3.03 34.41
CA ASP A 142 30.97 2.71 35.75
C ASP A 142 32.44 3.11 35.89
N ALA A 143 32.68 4.16 36.64
CA ALA A 143 34.01 4.71 36.87
C ALA A 143 34.98 3.71 37.56
N GLU A 144 34.47 2.71 38.30
CA GLU A 144 35.30 1.73 39.02
C GLU A 144 35.84 0.64 38.07
N THR A 145 35.17 0.39 36.95
CA THR A 145 35.46 -0.76 36.09
C THR A 145 35.85 -0.43 34.67
N SER A 146 35.55 0.77 34.14
CA SER A 146 35.45 0.95 32.68
C SER A 146 36.48 1.89 32.03
N GLY A 147 37.41 2.53 32.76
CA GLY A 147 38.27 3.54 32.10
C GLY A 147 37.44 4.62 31.41
N THR A 148 37.46 4.67 30.05
CA THR A 148 36.61 5.57 29.26
C THR A 148 35.59 4.81 28.41
N GLY A 149 35.54 3.47 28.44
CA GLY A 149 34.64 2.63 27.63
C GLY A 149 33.66 1.83 28.44
N VAL A 150 32.47 1.61 27.93
CA VAL A 150 31.49 0.64 28.41
C VAL A 150 31.56 -0.59 27.52
N ASN A 151 32.06 -1.71 28.06
CA ASN A 151 32.35 -2.93 27.28
C ASN A 151 31.15 -3.89 27.18
N ALA A 152 29.93 -3.38 27.31
CA ALA A 152 28.74 -4.21 27.21
C ALA A 152 28.48 -4.63 25.75
N ASN A 153 27.95 -5.84 25.59
CA ASN A 153 27.50 -6.38 24.31
C ASN A 153 25.97 -6.39 24.25
N VAL A 154 25.39 -5.73 23.26
CA VAL A 154 23.95 -5.73 23.02
C VAL A 154 23.67 -6.08 21.58
N ASP A 155 23.07 -7.23 21.30
CA ASP A 155 22.70 -7.71 19.97
C ASP A 155 21.16 -7.83 19.88
N VAL A 156 20.54 -6.99 19.06
CA VAL A 156 19.10 -6.94 18.85
C VAL A 156 18.77 -7.19 17.40
N THR A 157 17.86 -8.11 17.14
CA THR A 157 17.31 -8.33 15.81
C THR A 157 15.84 -7.97 15.74
N LEU A 158 15.51 -7.06 14.82
CA LEU A 158 14.17 -6.69 14.40
C LEU A 158 13.87 -7.41 13.09
N ALA A 159 12.85 -8.26 13.05
CA ALA A 159 12.52 -9.05 11.87
C ALA A 159 11.03 -8.99 11.52
N GLY A 160 10.73 -8.63 10.28
CA GLY A 160 9.36 -8.50 9.75
C GLY A 160 8.73 -7.14 10.05
N ALA A 161 7.72 -6.77 9.25
CA ALA A 161 7.07 -5.46 9.28
C ALA A 161 6.44 -5.08 10.64
N ASN A 162 6.16 -6.05 11.50
CA ASN A 162 5.63 -5.81 12.85
C ASN A 162 6.73 -5.55 13.91
N SER A 163 8.01 -5.59 13.52
CA SER A 163 9.13 -5.36 14.42
C SER A 163 9.61 -3.92 14.34
N TYR A 164 9.82 -3.31 15.50
CA TYR A 164 10.33 -1.95 15.54
C TYR A 164 11.11 -1.67 16.83
N TRP A 165 11.98 -0.68 16.76
CA TRP A 165 12.58 -0.02 17.91
C TRP A 165 12.38 1.49 17.81
N ILE A 166 11.77 2.08 18.84
CA ILE A 166 11.63 3.53 19.02
C ILE A 166 12.52 3.94 20.19
N GLY A 167 13.61 4.63 19.91
CA GLY A 167 14.60 5.02 20.89
C GLY A 167 16.01 5.13 20.30
N ASN A 168 16.97 5.47 21.16
CA ASN A 168 18.36 5.70 20.80
C ASN A 168 19.34 4.84 21.58
N THR A 169 20.57 4.78 21.05
CA THR A 169 21.73 4.35 21.82
C THR A 169 22.24 5.53 22.64
N VAL A 170 22.34 5.34 23.94
CA VAL A 170 22.68 6.39 24.91
C VAL A 170 23.79 5.93 25.83
N VAL A 171 24.77 6.77 26.09
CA VAL A 171 25.67 6.60 27.23
C VAL A 171 25.16 7.47 28.38
N ALA A 172 25.03 6.86 29.57
CA ALA A 172 24.70 7.56 30.82
C ALA A 172 25.86 7.45 31.79
N TRP A 173 26.01 8.43 32.68
CA TRP A 173 27.05 8.43 33.71
C TRP A 173 26.55 9.01 35.00
N ALA A 174 27.11 8.53 36.11
CA ALA A 174 26.91 9.07 37.45
C ALA A 174 28.26 9.11 38.16
N GLY A 175 28.63 10.27 38.75
CA GLY A 175 29.89 10.45 39.41
C GLY A 175 31.09 10.39 38.46
N LEU A 176 31.03 11.12 37.34
CA LEU A 176 32.13 11.17 36.38
C LEU A 176 33.41 11.67 37.03
N PRO A 177 34.58 10.98 36.90
CA PRO A 177 35.85 11.46 37.43
C PRO A 177 36.27 12.80 36.78
N ASP A 178 36.89 13.69 37.57
CA ASP A 178 37.29 15.03 37.11
C ASP A 178 38.23 15.04 35.88
N ASN A 179 38.91 13.93 35.61
CA ASN A 179 39.81 13.75 34.48
C ASN A 179 39.18 13.05 33.26
N VAL A 180 37.90 12.77 33.32
CA VAL A 180 37.14 12.14 32.22
C VAL A 180 36.04 13.07 31.77
N GLU A 181 36.06 13.44 30.49
CA GLU A 181 34.99 14.20 29.85
C GLU A 181 33.97 13.21 29.27
N SER A 182 32.70 13.51 29.39
CA SER A 182 31.64 12.58 28.94
C SER A 182 31.61 12.39 27.42
N ASP A 183 32.16 13.33 26.66
CA ASP A 183 32.31 13.23 25.19
C ASP A 183 33.36 12.16 24.79
N LYS A 184 34.22 11.77 25.70
CA LYS A 184 35.20 10.68 25.52
C LYS A 184 34.67 9.30 25.89
N LEU A 185 33.50 9.21 26.48
CA LEU A 185 32.90 7.92 26.79
C LEU A 185 32.48 7.21 25.50
N THR A 186 32.88 5.98 25.33
CA THR A 186 32.60 5.16 24.15
C THR A 186 31.81 3.91 24.52
N VAL A 187 31.01 3.43 23.59
CA VAL A 187 30.32 2.14 23.64
C VAL A 187 31.02 1.20 22.66
N THR A 188 31.21 -0.06 23.05
CA THR A 188 32.08 -0.94 22.27
C THR A 188 31.35 -1.95 21.40
N ASP A 189 30.13 -2.36 21.72
CA ASP A 189 29.51 -3.46 20.98
C ASP A 189 27.96 -3.42 21.01
N MET A 190 27.39 -2.40 20.37
CA MET A 190 25.96 -2.35 20.10
C MET A 190 25.71 -2.74 18.66
N LYS A 191 25.02 -3.86 18.45
CA LYS A 191 24.64 -4.35 17.14
C LYS A 191 23.12 -4.38 16.98
N LEU A 192 22.61 -3.75 15.93
CA LEU A 192 21.22 -3.78 15.52
C LEU A 192 21.08 -4.41 14.13
N THR A 193 20.28 -5.45 14.03
CA THR A 193 19.88 -6.02 12.74
C THR A 193 18.44 -5.68 12.45
N VAL A 194 18.15 -5.03 11.31
CA VAL A 194 16.82 -4.62 10.87
C VAL A 194 16.52 -5.26 9.53
N LYS A 195 15.55 -6.20 9.49
CA LYS A 195 15.31 -6.97 8.28
C LYS A 195 13.83 -7.17 7.95
N ASN A 196 13.55 -7.44 6.66
CA ASN A 196 12.22 -7.79 6.16
C ASN A 196 11.14 -6.75 6.51
N GLY A 197 11.43 -5.46 6.30
CA GLY A 197 10.49 -4.36 6.56
C GLY A 197 10.38 -3.93 8.02
N ALA A 198 11.22 -4.46 8.92
CA ALA A 198 11.32 -3.96 10.29
C ALA A 198 11.86 -2.53 10.33
N GLN A 199 11.62 -1.81 11.43
CA GLN A 199 11.87 -0.38 11.52
C GLN A 199 12.66 0.02 12.77
N TRP A 200 13.63 0.92 12.60
CA TRP A 200 14.25 1.66 13.68
C TRP A 200 13.87 3.14 13.58
N THR A 201 13.32 3.71 14.65
CA THR A 201 12.94 5.12 14.75
C THR A 201 13.74 5.76 15.88
N PRO A 202 14.90 6.36 15.60
CA PRO A 202 15.66 7.12 16.58
C PRO A 202 14.87 8.35 17.04
N THR A 203 15.05 8.77 18.28
CA THR A 203 14.36 9.90 18.88
C THR A 203 15.34 11.02 19.22
N ALA A 204 14.86 12.24 19.41
CA ALA A 204 15.71 13.34 19.85
C ALA A 204 16.13 13.16 21.30
N ILE A 205 17.42 13.29 21.57
CA ILE A 205 17.97 13.27 22.93
C ILE A 205 18.65 14.60 23.22
N VAL A 206 18.29 15.19 24.34
CA VAL A 206 19.01 16.36 24.88
C VAL A 206 20.24 15.86 25.62
N SER A 207 21.42 16.13 25.09
CA SER A 207 22.68 15.82 25.75
C SER A 207 22.92 16.74 26.94
N THR A 208 23.37 16.14 28.04
CA THR A 208 23.83 16.89 29.22
C THR A 208 25.18 17.58 28.94
N ASP A 209 25.47 18.67 29.61
CA ASP A 209 26.79 19.31 29.57
C ASP A 209 27.90 18.26 29.78
N PRO A 210 28.92 18.20 28.92
CA PRO A 210 30.00 17.21 29.02
C PRO A 210 30.77 17.22 30.33
N THR A 211 30.76 18.35 31.06
CA THR A 211 31.43 18.52 32.33
C THR A 211 30.53 18.18 33.54
N ALA A 212 29.26 17.86 33.31
CA ALA A 212 28.34 17.52 34.39
C ALA A 212 28.73 16.19 35.06
N GLN A 213 28.67 16.13 36.39
CA GLN A 213 28.97 14.91 37.17
C GLN A 213 28.00 13.76 36.89
N ASN A 214 26.78 14.08 36.47
CA ASN A 214 25.77 13.08 36.10
C ASN A 214 25.09 13.55 34.83
N GLY A 215 24.81 12.62 33.93
CA GLY A 215 24.15 12.97 32.68
C GLY A 215 24.00 11.82 31.69
N GLN A 216 23.61 12.20 30.50
CA GLN A 216 23.47 11.28 29.37
C GLN A 216 23.70 11.99 28.03
N ARG A 217 24.08 11.26 27.02
CA ARG A 217 24.11 11.71 25.61
C ARG A 217 23.81 10.57 24.64
N ALA A 218 23.32 10.92 23.46
CA ALA A 218 23.26 9.98 22.35
C ALA A 218 24.68 9.59 21.92
N VAL A 219 24.86 8.34 21.55
CA VAL A 219 26.10 7.80 20.98
C VAL A 219 25.80 7.08 19.68
N ALA A 220 26.84 6.90 18.86
CA ALA A 220 26.71 6.12 17.64
C ALA A 220 26.32 4.67 17.93
N LEU A 221 25.49 4.12 17.08
CA LEU A 221 25.24 2.68 17.01
C LEU A 221 26.47 2.03 16.37
N ASN A 222 27.15 1.11 17.05
CA ASN A 222 28.42 0.55 16.57
C ASN A 222 28.25 -0.26 15.26
N SER A 223 27.18 -1.06 15.16
CA SER A 223 26.93 -1.88 13.98
C SER A 223 25.45 -1.91 13.63
N LEU A 224 25.12 -1.46 12.44
CA LEU A 224 23.79 -1.58 11.84
C LEU A 224 23.84 -2.54 10.65
N VAL A 225 23.02 -3.59 10.70
CA VAL A 225 22.81 -4.50 9.57
C VAL A 225 21.43 -4.26 9.00
N LEU A 226 21.36 -3.84 7.74
CA LEU A 226 20.11 -3.66 7.01
C LEU A 226 19.94 -4.79 5.97
N ASP A 227 18.82 -5.49 6.05
CA ASP A 227 18.38 -6.47 5.07
C ASP A 227 16.93 -6.15 4.70
N ASN A 228 16.75 -5.18 3.80
CA ASN A 228 15.44 -4.60 3.50
C ASN A 228 14.75 -4.02 4.76
N GLY A 229 15.52 -3.44 5.66
CA GLY A 229 15.06 -2.75 6.86
C GLY A 229 14.90 -1.25 6.63
N VAL A 230 14.23 -0.57 7.57
CA VAL A 230 13.91 0.87 7.48
C VAL A 230 14.45 1.61 8.70
N VAL A 231 15.11 2.74 8.47
CA VAL A 231 15.46 3.73 9.50
C VAL A 231 14.56 4.94 9.32
N ASN A 232 13.77 5.30 10.35
CA ASN A 232 12.84 6.41 10.27
C ASN A 232 13.39 7.64 11.01
N ILE A 233 13.83 8.65 10.30
CA ILE A 233 14.16 9.96 10.84
C ILE A 233 12.92 10.85 10.72
N THR A 234 12.02 10.76 11.70
CA THR A 234 10.68 11.38 11.65
C THR A 234 10.64 12.82 12.16
N ASP A 235 11.73 13.30 12.77
CA ASP A 235 11.83 14.65 13.33
C ASP A 235 13.14 15.31 12.89
N LYS A 236 13.06 16.61 12.60
CA LYS A 236 14.19 17.43 12.16
C LYS A 236 15.30 17.59 13.21
N SER A 237 14.98 17.37 14.49
CA SER A 237 15.95 17.42 15.60
C SER A 237 16.71 16.12 15.82
N VAL A 238 16.35 15.04 15.12
CA VAL A 238 16.97 13.74 15.27
C VAL A 238 18.27 13.65 14.49
N ASN A 239 19.34 13.30 15.18
CA ASN A 239 20.63 12.99 14.57
C ASN A 239 21.02 11.57 14.96
N ALA A 240 20.95 10.65 14.01
CA ALA A 240 21.34 9.26 14.23
C ALA A 240 22.70 8.98 13.59
N THR A 241 23.61 8.40 14.35
CA THR A 241 24.96 8.04 13.88
C THR A 241 25.20 6.54 14.01
N VAL A 242 25.80 5.96 12.98
CA VAL A 242 26.18 4.56 12.91
C VAL A 242 27.69 4.48 12.58
N GLU A 243 28.46 3.73 13.36
CA GLU A 243 29.89 3.56 13.09
C GLU A 243 30.13 2.64 11.89
N LYS A 244 29.37 1.53 11.81
CA LYS A 244 29.48 0.59 10.71
C LYS A 244 28.12 0.15 10.17
N LEU A 245 27.94 0.30 8.85
CA LEU A 245 26.78 -0.20 8.12
C LEU A 245 27.14 -1.45 7.30
N SER A 246 26.24 -2.43 7.31
CA SER A 246 26.30 -3.61 6.43
C SER A 246 24.94 -3.83 5.76
N GLY A 247 24.96 -4.18 4.45
CA GLY A 247 23.76 -4.51 3.68
C GLY A 247 23.01 -3.30 3.16
N SER A 248 21.73 -3.49 2.82
CA SER A 248 20.93 -2.48 2.09
C SER A 248 19.57 -2.25 2.72
N GLY A 249 19.13 -0.99 2.72
CA GLY A 249 17.84 -0.63 3.29
C GLY A 249 17.38 0.77 2.92
N THR A 250 16.30 1.20 3.59
CA THR A 250 15.66 2.50 3.37
C THR A 250 15.86 3.42 4.56
N VAL A 251 16.23 4.66 4.30
CA VAL A 251 16.16 5.75 5.29
C VAL A 251 14.98 6.65 4.92
N ARG A 252 14.02 6.79 5.82
CA ARG A 252 12.94 7.78 5.68
C ARG A 252 13.37 9.06 6.36
N LEU A 253 13.46 10.14 5.61
CA LEU A 253 13.99 11.42 6.08
C LEU A 253 12.89 12.47 6.15
N ALA A 254 12.61 12.99 7.35
CA ALA A 254 11.75 14.14 7.52
C ALA A 254 12.47 15.41 7.04
N THR A 255 11.93 16.06 6.00
CA THR A 255 12.49 17.28 5.43
C THR A 255 11.40 18.19 4.89
N ASP A 256 11.69 19.45 4.69
CA ASP A 256 10.82 20.45 4.09
C ASP A 256 11.52 21.07 2.88
N LEU A 257 11.17 20.68 1.68
CA LEU A 257 11.75 21.19 0.43
C LEU A 257 11.23 22.58 0.04
N THR A 258 10.22 23.11 0.74
CA THR A 258 9.61 24.41 0.44
C THR A 258 10.19 25.56 1.25
N ALA A 259 11.07 25.30 2.21
CA ALA A 259 11.67 26.34 3.05
C ALA A 259 12.78 27.09 2.30
N ASP A 260 12.74 28.42 2.37
CA ASP A 260 13.62 29.33 1.61
C ASP A 260 15.10 29.30 2.02
N GLU A 261 15.43 29.00 3.25
CA GLU A 261 16.81 28.83 3.73
C GLU A 261 16.91 27.93 4.95
N GLY A 262 18.00 27.19 5.05
CA GLY A 262 18.36 26.46 6.28
C GLY A 262 17.43 25.32 6.61
N GLN A 263 16.95 24.65 5.59
CA GLN A 263 16.13 23.49 5.77
C GLN A 263 16.77 22.47 6.65
N GLN A 264 16.21 22.30 7.80
CA GLN A 264 16.69 21.34 8.75
C GLN A 264 15.90 20.04 8.57
N ALA A 265 16.56 19.08 7.97
CA ALA A 265 16.15 17.71 8.11
C ALA A 265 16.89 17.09 9.30
N GLY A 266 16.35 16.04 9.88
CA GLY A 266 17.12 15.15 10.73
C GLY A 266 18.30 14.58 9.95
N THR A 267 19.34 14.07 10.61
CA THR A 267 20.52 13.50 9.95
C THR A 267 20.68 12.03 10.25
N PHE A 268 21.17 11.28 9.25
CA PHE A 268 21.63 9.92 9.39
C PHE A 268 23.08 9.83 8.88
N THR A 269 24.01 9.56 9.79
CA THR A 269 25.43 9.53 9.46
C THR A 269 26.00 8.14 9.63
N VAL A 270 26.80 7.68 8.67
CA VAL A 270 27.49 6.40 8.69
C VAL A 270 28.99 6.65 8.52
N ASP A 271 29.79 6.24 9.49
CA ASP A 271 31.25 6.46 9.48
C ASP A 271 31.99 5.50 8.54
N SER A 272 31.50 4.27 8.40
CA SER A 272 32.06 3.27 7.50
C SER A 272 31.01 2.26 7.05
N ALA A 273 31.20 1.66 5.87
CA ALA A 273 30.29 0.65 5.36
C ALA A 273 31.01 -0.49 4.65
N ASP A 274 30.37 -1.66 4.61
CA ASP A 274 30.83 -2.77 3.78
C ASP A 274 30.63 -2.44 2.28
N ALA A 275 31.48 -2.96 1.41
CA ALA A 275 31.57 -2.58 -0.01
C ALA A 275 30.25 -2.73 -0.81
N ASP A 276 29.38 -3.64 -0.39
CA ASP A 276 28.10 -3.91 -1.06
C ASP A 276 26.92 -3.19 -0.38
N SER A 277 27.18 -2.23 0.51
CA SER A 277 26.13 -1.51 1.21
C SER A 277 25.50 -0.42 0.34
N SER A 278 24.18 -0.28 0.41
CA SER A 278 23.44 0.78 -0.30
C SER A 278 22.28 1.32 0.52
N LEU A 279 21.97 2.61 0.36
CA LEU A 279 20.88 3.28 1.02
C LEU A 279 19.96 3.94 0.01
N THR A 280 18.67 3.60 0.09
CA THR A 280 17.61 4.35 -0.58
C THR A 280 17.00 5.31 0.42
N VAL A 281 17.09 6.61 0.15
CA VAL A 281 16.48 7.63 0.99
C VAL A 281 15.09 7.94 0.43
N LYS A 282 14.07 7.92 1.30
CA LYS A 282 12.71 8.36 0.98
C LYS A 282 12.36 9.56 1.85
N LEU A 283 11.64 10.53 1.29
CA LEU A 283 11.15 11.66 2.06
C LEU A 283 9.92 11.22 2.87
N ALA A 284 9.91 11.55 4.17
CA ALA A 284 8.89 11.09 5.11
C ALA A 284 7.74 12.10 5.33
N ASN A 285 7.82 13.30 4.77
CA ASN A 285 6.85 14.36 5.00
C ASN A 285 5.83 14.43 3.88
N GLU A 286 4.69 13.86 4.11
CA GLU A 286 3.57 13.89 3.17
C GLU A 286 2.92 15.27 3.04
N ASP A 287 3.01 16.15 4.06
CA ASP A 287 2.26 17.42 4.10
C ASP A 287 2.91 18.61 3.40
N LEU A 288 4.22 18.58 3.18
CA LEU A 288 4.99 19.79 2.80
C LEU A 288 5.38 19.87 1.33
N THR A 289 5.04 18.85 0.55
CA THR A 289 5.65 18.67 -0.77
C THR A 289 4.65 18.25 -1.84
N LYS A 290 3.40 18.71 -1.67
CA LYS A 290 2.23 18.28 -2.46
C LYS A 290 2.44 18.28 -3.97
N ASP A 291 3.28 19.16 -4.47
CA ASP A 291 3.28 19.54 -5.88
C ASP A 291 4.68 19.62 -6.48
N LEU A 292 5.71 19.02 -5.84
CA LEU A 292 7.08 19.09 -6.36
C LEU A 292 7.30 18.12 -7.52
N THR A 293 7.94 18.67 -8.54
CA THR A 293 8.49 17.91 -9.67
C THR A 293 10.02 17.91 -9.63
N SER A 294 10.66 17.17 -10.53
CA SER A 294 12.12 17.22 -10.69
C SER A 294 12.65 18.63 -10.95
N ASP A 295 11.86 19.50 -11.58
CA ASP A 295 12.24 20.87 -11.95
C ASP A 295 12.19 21.84 -10.76
N ASP A 296 11.44 21.49 -9.70
CA ASP A 296 11.30 22.32 -8.50
C ASP A 296 12.46 22.13 -7.51
N VAL A 297 13.25 21.07 -7.67
CA VAL A 297 14.38 20.77 -6.78
C VAL A 297 15.68 21.36 -7.32
N THR A 298 16.18 22.37 -6.65
CA THR A 298 17.46 22.99 -7.02
C THR A 298 18.66 22.08 -6.70
N SER A 299 19.77 22.27 -7.42
CA SER A 299 21.01 21.52 -7.14
C SER A 299 21.52 21.72 -5.72
N ASP A 300 21.26 22.86 -5.09
CA ASP A 300 21.69 23.12 -3.72
C ASP A 300 20.81 22.39 -2.70
N GLN A 301 19.50 22.31 -2.93
CA GLN A 301 18.59 21.46 -2.15
C GLN A 301 18.96 19.98 -2.27
N ALA A 302 19.25 19.53 -3.48
CA ALA A 302 19.69 18.14 -3.72
C ALA A 302 20.98 17.80 -2.96
N LYS A 303 22.00 18.69 -2.98
CA LYS A 303 23.23 18.52 -2.20
C LYS A 303 23.00 18.52 -0.71
N GLN A 304 22.12 19.39 -0.23
CA GLN A 304 21.76 19.47 1.19
C GLN A 304 21.06 18.18 1.65
N LEU A 305 20.11 17.67 0.87
CA LEU A 305 19.43 16.41 1.18
C LEU A 305 20.39 15.22 1.26
N LEU A 306 21.31 15.12 0.29
CA LEU A 306 22.36 14.09 0.34
C LEU A 306 23.29 14.28 1.54
N GLY A 307 23.62 15.53 1.89
CA GLY A 307 24.43 15.85 3.06
C GLY A 307 23.78 15.46 4.39
N ASN A 308 22.45 15.38 4.46
CA ASN A 308 21.75 14.91 5.64
C ASN A 308 21.79 13.37 5.80
N VAL A 309 22.18 12.64 4.75
CA VAL A 309 22.47 11.20 4.80
C VAL A 309 23.92 11.01 4.37
N ALA A 310 24.83 11.38 5.26
CA ALA A 310 26.27 11.26 5.03
C ALA A 310 26.72 9.83 5.32
N ALA A 311 27.03 9.05 4.28
CA ALA A 311 27.52 7.69 4.41
C ALA A 311 28.76 7.50 3.53
N GLU A 312 29.95 7.48 4.15
CA GLU A 312 31.19 7.34 3.43
C GLU A 312 31.30 5.94 2.79
N GLY A 313 31.51 5.91 1.47
CA GLY A 313 31.63 4.67 0.70
C GLY A 313 30.31 3.96 0.41
N VAL A 314 29.16 4.55 0.71
CA VAL A 314 27.83 3.98 0.43
C VAL A 314 27.21 4.66 -0.78
N GLU A 315 26.71 3.87 -1.73
CA GLU A 315 25.85 4.40 -2.78
C GLU A 315 24.53 4.87 -2.17
N THR A 316 24.32 6.18 -2.18
CA THR A 316 23.13 6.81 -1.64
C THR A 316 22.32 7.45 -2.77
N THR A 317 21.07 7.05 -2.90
CA THR A 317 20.10 7.66 -3.81
C THR A 317 18.89 8.14 -3.04
N ILE A 318 18.39 9.34 -3.38
CA ILE A 318 17.13 9.83 -2.83
C ILE A 318 16.05 9.55 -3.85
N LYS A 319 15.05 8.78 -3.45
CA LYS A 319 13.92 8.41 -4.29
C LYS A 319 12.65 9.06 -3.78
N VAL A 320 11.99 9.80 -4.65
CA VAL A 320 10.72 10.44 -4.37
C VAL A 320 9.68 9.89 -5.34
N ASP A 321 8.87 8.94 -4.87
CA ASP A 321 7.85 8.26 -5.66
C ASP A 321 6.58 7.92 -4.87
N GLU A 322 6.48 8.40 -3.63
CA GLU A 322 5.35 8.14 -2.74
C GLU A 322 4.67 9.45 -2.29
N GLY A 323 3.41 9.37 -1.91
CA GLY A 323 2.66 10.47 -1.31
C GLY A 323 2.07 11.44 -2.34
N MET A 324 2.15 12.72 -2.04
CA MET A 324 1.43 13.80 -2.72
C MET A 324 2.08 14.32 -4.00
N TYR A 325 3.20 13.74 -4.41
CA TYR A 325 3.87 14.09 -5.67
C TYR A 325 3.18 13.44 -6.85
N ASN A 326 2.93 14.23 -7.89
CA ASN A 326 2.39 13.73 -9.15
C ASN A 326 3.47 13.10 -10.04
N GLU A 327 4.73 13.42 -9.77
CA GLU A 327 5.89 12.92 -10.49
C GLU A 327 6.90 12.34 -9.53
N GLY A 328 7.43 11.17 -9.87
CA GLY A 328 8.58 10.61 -9.19
C GLY A 328 9.87 11.21 -9.72
N PHE A 329 10.88 11.32 -8.86
CA PHE A 329 12.23 11.68 -9.26
C PHE A 329 13.27 11.01 -8.37
N ILE A 330 14.50 10.94 -8.87
CA ILE A 330 15.66 10.45 -8.15
C ILE A 330 16.70 11.57 -8.07
N ILE A 331 17.30 11.74 -6.90
CA ILE A 331 18.53 12.51 -6.74
C ILE A 331 19.67 11.49 -6.63
N ASP A 332 20.59 11.49 -7.57
CA ASP A 332 21.74 10.59 -7.58
C ASP A 332 22.85 11.04 -6.62
N SER A 333 23.87 10.22 -6.44
CA SER A 333 25.01 10.50 -5.56
C SER A 333 25.84 11.73 -5.96
N GLU A 334 25.65 12.28 -7.18
CA GLU A 334 26.26 13.51 -7.66
C GLU A 334 25.34 14.74 -7.47
N ALA A 335 24.21 14.57 -6.76
CA ALA A 335 23.18 15.59 -6.56
C ALA A 335 22.48 16.04 -7.85
N LYS A 336 22.42 15.18 -8.86
CA LYS A 336 21.65 15.44 -10.06
C LYS A 336 20.22 14.91 -9.88
N VAL A 337 19.26 15.70 -10.30
CA VAL A 337 17.84 15.33 -10.23
C VAL A 337 17.41 14.74 -11.57
N HIS A 338 16.80 13.57 -11.53
CA HIS A 338 16.31 12.85 -12.69
C HIS A 338 14.84 12.50 -12.51
N SER A 339 13.97 12.97 -13.42
CA SER A 339 12.57 12.54 -13.45
C SER A 339 12.46 11.04 -13.71
N THR A 340 11.59 10.37 -12.97
CA THR A 340 11.21 8.95 -13.19
C THR A 340 9.84 8.82 -13.83
N GLY A 341 9.21 9.94 -14.20
CA GLY A 341 7.85 10.00 -14.69
C GLY A 341 6.82 10.00 -13.56
N PRO A 342 5.55 9.69 -13.84
CA PRO A 342 4.50 9.67 -12.84
C PRO A 342 4.86 8.84 -11.62
N ASN A 343 4.60 9.36 -10.42
CA ASN A 343 4.80 8.59 -9.18
C ASN A 343 3.80 7.42 -9.07
N SER A 344 3.94 6.59 -8.03
CA SER A 344 3.12 5.39 -7.86
C SER A 344 1.62 5.69 -7.74
N VAL A 345 1.25 6.79 -7.09
CA VAL A 345 -0.14 7.24 -6.96
C VAL A 345 -0.68 7.72 -8.30
N MET A 346 0.11 8.54 -9.00
CA MET A 346 -0.25 9.04 -10.32
C MET A 346 -0.35 7.91 -11.34
N GLN A 347 0.58 6.95 -11.35
CA GLN A 347 0.48 5.76 -12.22
C GLN A 347 -0.81 4.99 -11.99
N SER A 348 -1.18 4.76 -10.73
CA SER A 348 -2.42 4.11 -10.36
C SER A 348 -3.65 4.90 -10.82
N THR A 349 -3.60 6.23 -10.68
CA THR A 349 -4.66 7.13 -11.12
C THR A 349 -4.80 7.16 -12.64
N LEU A 350 -3.67 7.15 -13.36
CA LEU A 350 -3.65 7.08 -14.83
C LEU A 350 -4.21 5.75 -15.36
N GLU A 351 -3.85 4.62 -14.73
CA GLU A 351 -4.44 3.32 -15.09
C GLU A 351 -5.97 3.37 -14.96
N LEU A 352 -6.47 3.91 -13.85
CA LEU A 352 -7.91 4.06 -13.63
C LEU A 352 -8.57 5.01 -14.65
N ALA A 353 -7.96 6.15 -14.92
CA ALA A 353 -8.48 7.14 -15.86
C ALA A 353 -8.55 6.61 -17.30
N THR A 354 -7.61 5.76 -17.68
CA THR A 354 -7.61 5.11 -19.02
C THR A 354 -8.79 4.15 -19.15
N ILE A 355 -9.13 3.46 -18.08
CA ILE A 355 -10.02 2.30 -18.12
C ILE A 355 -11.47 2.66 -17.86
N ALA A 356 -11.75 3.55 -16.93
CA ALA A 356 -13.12 3.83 -16.50
C ALA A 356 -14.05 4.29 -17.64
N PRO A 357 -13.68 5.25 -18.52
CA PRO A 357 -14.52 5.66 -19.64
C PRO A 357 -14.71 4.55 -20.68
N LEU A 358 -13.65 3.81 -21.01
CA LEU A 358 -13.70 2.72 -21.97
C LEU A 358 -14.53 1.55 -21.45
N ALA A 359 -14.39 1.20 -20.18
CA ALA A 359 -15.19 0.17 -19.53
C ALA A 359 -16.67 0.59 -19.49
N LEU A 360 -16.98 1.83 -19.10
CA LEU A 360 -18.33 2.35 -19.09
C LEU A 360 -18.97 2.29 -20.48
N ASN A 361 -18.25 2.71 -21.53
CA ASN A 361 -18.76 2.62 -22.89
C ASN A 361 -19.09 1.17 -23.26
N ARG A 362 -18.19 0.22 -23.03
CA ARG A 362 -18.42 -1.20 -23.36
C ARG A 362 -19.56 -1.81 -22.55
N ILE A 363 -19.66 -1.50 -21.26
CA ILE A 363 -20.73 -2.00 -20.38
C ILE A 363 -22.09 -1.43 -20.79
N LEU A 364 -22.17 -0.13 -21.04
CA LEU A 364 -23.42 0.57 -21.31
C LEU A 364 -23.90 0.42 -22.76
N THR A 365 -22.99 0.29 -23.72
CA THR A 365 -23.33 0.17 -25.13
C THR A 365 -23.56 -1.27 -25.50
N ASN A 366 -24.70 -1.55 -26.10
CA ASN A 366 -25.10 -2.90 -26.48
C ASN A 366 -25.83 -2.85 -27.82
N ASP A 367 -25.41 -3.69 -28.75
CA ASP A 367 -26.17 -3.92 -29.98
C ASP A 367 -27.60 -4.46 -29.69
N VAL A 368 -28.44 -4.40 -30.72
CA VAL A 368 -29.84 -4.77 -30.58
C VAL A 368 -30.03 -6.24 -30.19
N HIS A 369 -29.14 -7.14 -30.61
CA HIS A 369 -29.26 -8.58 -30.32
C HIS A 369 -28.96 -8.87 -28.84
N LYS A 370 -27.94 -8.26 -28.26
CA LYS A 370 -27.66 -8.36 -26.82
C LYS A 370 -28.79 -7.78 -26.00
N ARG A 371 -29.33 -6.62 -26.44
CA ARG A 371 -30.38 -5.92 -25.69
C ARG A 371 -31.73 -6.61 -25.75
N MET A 372 -32.14 -7.11 -26.90
CA MET A 372 -33.53 -7.54 -27.16
C MET A 372 -33.65 -8.94 -27.79
N GLY A 373 -32.55 -9.63 -28.05
CA GLY A 373 -32.54 -10.91 -28.75
C GLY A 373 -32.97 -10.80 -30.21
N ASN A 374 -33.65 -11.82 -30.74
CA ASN A 374 -34.14 -11.77 -32.12
C ASN A 374 -35.36 -10.88 -32.26
N ILE A 375 -35.13 -9.64 -32.67
CA ILE A 375 -36.15 -8.61 -32.86
C ILE A 375 -37.29 -9.05 -33.82
N ARG A 376 -37.01 -9.99 -34.72
CA ARG A 376 -37.99 -10.48 -35.72
C ARG A 376 -38.99 -11.47 -35.10
N SER A 377 -38.71 -12.03 -33.94
CA SER A 377 -39.62 -12.85 -33.16
C SER A 377 -40.67 -12.03 -32.39
N MET A 378 -40.51 -10.72 -32.34
CA MET A 378 -41.41 -9.84 -31.62
C MET A 378 -42.75 -9.68 -32.35
N LYS A 379 -43.86 -9.85 -31.61
CA LYS A 379 -45.17 -9.37 -32.09
C LYS A 379 -45.16 -7.85 -32.19
N GLN A 380 -45.93 -7.32 -33.11
CA GLN A 380 -46.17 -5.88 -33.29
C GLN A 380 -47.15 -5.33 -32.25
N THR A 381 -46.84 -5.61 -30.95
CA THR A 381 -47.63 -5.19 -29.78
C THR A 381 -46.71 -4.64 -28.70
N SER A 382 -47.28 -4.02 -27.68
CA SER A 382 -46.57 -3.61 -26.50
C SER A 382 -45.98 -4.82 -25.78
N GLY A 383 -44.92 -4.61 -25.01
CA GLY A 383 -44.29 -5.68 -24.24
C GLY A 383 -43.37 -5.14 -23.16
N ALA A 384 -43.03 -6.03 -22.27
CA ALA A 384 -42.03 -5.81 -21.23
C ALA A 384 -40.93 -6.84 -21.35
N TRP A 385 -39.72 -6.44 -20.98
CA TRP A 385 -38.55 -7.30 -21.01
C TRP A 385 -37.62 -7.04 -19.85
N ALA A 386 -36.87 -8.06 -19.49
CA ALA A 386 -35.79 -8.00 -18.53
C ALA A 386 -34.59 -8.78 -19.02
N ARG A 387 -33.39 -8.30 -18.70
CA ARG A 387 -32.17 -9.03 -18.97
C ARG A 387 -31.15 -8.88 -17.84
N TYR A 388 -30.34 -9.89 -17.74
CA TYR A 388 -29.06 -9.85 -17.03
C TYR A 388 -27.94 -9.86 -18.08
N ASP A 389 -26.89 -9.08 -17.79
CA ASP A 389 -25.70 -8.95 -18.63
C ASP A 389 -24.49 -8.85 -17.70
N GLY A 390 -23.51 -9.74 -17.84
CA GLY A 390 -22.34 -9.76 -17.00
C GLY A 390 -21.12 -10.26 -17.75
N GLY A 391 -19.96 -9.86 -17.32
CA GLY A 391 -18.71 -10.20 -17.98
C GLY A 391 -17.48 -9.79 -17.20
N ARG A 392 -16.33 -10.09 -17.80
CA ARG A 392 -15.02 -9.65 -17.33
C ARG A 392 -14.31 -8.90 -18.43
N LEU A 393 -13.82 -7.70 -18.09
CA LEU A 393 -12.89 -6.92 -18.88
C LEU A 393 -11.49 -7.10 -18.31
N SER A 394 -10.50 -7.23 -19.17
CA SER A 394 -9.09 -7.31 -18.77
C SER A 394 -8.20 -6.44 -19.65
N ALA A 395 -7.10 -5.93 -19.09
CA ALA A 395 -6.08 -5.21 -19.84
C ALA A 395 -4.68 -5.77 -19.56
N GLU A 396 -3.75 -5.61 -20.50
CA GLU A 396 -2.36 -6.06 -20.36
C GLU A 396 -1.64 -5.40 -19.18
N SER A 397 -2.12 -4.25 -18.70
CA SER A 397 -1.64 -3.58 -17.50
C SER A 397 -1.85 -4.38 -16.21
N GLY A 398 -2.65 -5.46 -16.25
CA GLY A 398 -3.03 -6.28 -15.11
C GLY A 398 -4.35 -5.83 -14.46
N LEU A 399 -5.17 -5.06 -15.19
CA LEU A 399 -6.55 -4.78 -14.80
C LEU A 399 -7.43 -6.01 -15.05
N GLU A 400 -8.27 -6.33 -14.08
CA GLU A 400 -9.44 -7.20 -14.21
C GLU A 400 -10.66 -6.45 -13.67
N ASN A 401 -11.74 -6.39 -14.45
CA ASN A 401 -12.99 -5.72 -14.07
C ASN A 401 -14.18 -6.64 -14.32
N ASP A 402 -14.79 -7.13 -13.25
CA ASP A 402 -16.02 -7.90 -13.29
C ASP A 402 -17.24 -6.96 -13.23
N PHE A 403 -18.20 -7.14 -14.12
CA PHE A 403 -19.42 -6.34 -14.11
C PHE A 403 -20.69 -7.18 -14.17
N HIS A 404 -21.76 -6.65 -13.56
CA HIS A 404 -23.09 -7.25 -13.50
C HIS A 404 -24.14 -6.20 -13.71
N THR A 405 -24.95 -6.34 -14.75
CA THR A 405 -26.04 -5.41 -15.10
C THR A 405 -27.39 -6.10 -15.07
N ILE A 406 -28.33 -5.50 -14.39
CA ILE A 406 -29.76 -5.84 -14.53
C ILE A 406 -30.44 -4.69 -15.28
N GLN A 407 -31.16 -5.04 -16.34
CA GLN A 407 -31.90 -4.06 -17.13
C GLN A 407 -33.35 -4.51 -17.30
N VAL A 408 -34.30 -3.58 -17.15
CA VAL A 408 -35.72 -3.82 -17.41
C VAL A 408 -36.25 -2.74 -18.34
N GLY A 409 -37.14 -3.10 -19.21
CA GLY A 409 -37.69 -2.15 -20.17
C GLY A 409 -39.12 -2.49 -20.62
N VAL A 410 -39.77 -1.48 -21.14
CA VAL A 410 -41.10 -1.58 -21.76
C VAL A 410 -41.10 -0.89 -23.12
N ASP A 411 -41.84 -1.42 -24.04
CA ASP A 411 -41.92 -0.88 -25.40
C ASP A 411 -43.31 -1.00 -25.99
N THR A 412 -43.60 -0.20 -27.00
CA THR A 412 -44.84 -0.19 -27.74
C THR A 412 -44.65 0.09 -29.20
N VAL A 413 -45.56 -0.39 -30.03
CA VAL A 413 -45.68 -0.07 -31.48
C VAL A 413 -46.97 0.77 -31.61
N PRO A 414 -46.85 2.06 -31.91
CA PRO A 414 -48.01 2.96 -31.96
C PRO A 414 -49.09 2.56 -32.98
N THR A 415 -48.64 2.10 -34.17
CA THR A 415 -49.49 1.59 -35.25
C THR A 415 -48.76 0.47 -36.00
N ALA A 416 -49.50 -0.41 -36.68
CA ALA A 416 -48.92 -1.45 -37.47
C ALA A 416 -47.93 -0.89 -38.51
N GLY A 417 -46.71 -1.42 -38.55
CA GLY A 417 -45.62 -0.95 -39.42
C GLY A 417 -44.85 0.28 -38.92
N ALA A 418 -45.24 0.89 -37.83
CA ALA A 418 -44.49 1.97 -37.20
C ALA A 418 -43.26 1.43 -36.44
N PRO A 419 -42.23 2.28 -36.22
CA PRO A 419 -41.15 1.94 -35.31
C PRO A 419 -41.63 1.60 -33.90
N ARG A 420 -40.97 0.70 -33.24
CA ARG A 420 -41.14 0.39 -31.82
C ARG A 420 -40.41 1.44 -31.01
N PHE A 421 -41.03 1.99 -30.02
CA PHE A 421 -40.44 2.91 -29.04
C PHE A 421 -40.47 2.30 -27.64
N GLY A 422 -39.40 2.49 -26.89
CA GLY A 422 -39.35 1.97 -25.53
C GLY A 422 -38.46 2.79 -24.62
N VAL A 423 -38.60 2.48 -23.33
CA VAL A 423 -37.74 3.00 -22.27
C VAL A 423 -37.22 1.86 -21.43
N ALA A 424 -36.03 2.02 -20.90
CA ALA A 424 -35.39 1.02 -20.06
C ALA A 424 -34.66 1.67 -18.89
N PHE A 425 -34.63 0.99 -17.77
CA PHE A 425 -33.81 1.30 -16.60
C PHE A 425 -32.75 0.20 -16.44
N SER A 426 -31.53 0.58 -16.10
CA SER A 426 -30.48 -0.38 -15.73
C SER A 426 -29.73 0.03 -14.48
N TYR A 427 -29.31 -0.99 -13.75
CA TYR A 427 -28.37 -0.93 -12.65
C TYR A 427 -27.20 -1.86 -12.93
N THR A 428 -26.01 -1.31 -12.85
CA THR A 428 -24.75 -2.04 -13.04
C THR A 428 -23.89 -1.90 -11.79
N MET A 429 -23.35 -3.03 -11.34
CA MET A 429 -22.25 -3.11 -10.36
C MET A 429 -21.00 -3.54 -11.13
N SER A 430 -19.88 -2.96 -10.80
CA SER A 430 -18.60 -3.27 -11.43
C SER A 430 -17.47 -3.20 -10.40
N ASP A 431 -16.70 -4.27 -10.31
CA ASP A 431 -15.58 -4.44 -9.38
C ASP A 431 -14.30 -4.58 -10.18
N ALA A 432 -13.39 -3.62 -10.04
CA ALA A 432 -12.12 -3.60 -10.76
C ALA A 432 -10.94 -3.78 -9.80
N ASP A 433 -10.10 -4.77 -10.10
CA ASP A 433 -8.77 -4.92 -9.53
C ASP A 433 -7.73 -4.45 -10.55
N TYR A 434 -6.81 -3.57 -10.14
CA TYR A 434 -5.70 -3.12 -10.96
C TYR A 434 -4.40 -3.14 -10.15
N ARG A 435 -3.24 -3.09 -10.84
CA ARG A 435 -1.91 -3.36 -10.24
C ARG A 435 -1.66 -2.71 -8.88
N ARG A 436 -2.18 -1.50 -8.63
CA ARG A 436 -1.94 -0.72 -7.42
C ARG A 436 -3.20 -0.33 -6.67
N GLY A 437 -4.34 -0.93 -6.99
CA GLY A 437 -5.59 -0.54 -6.32
C GLY A 437 -6.80 -1.35 -6.74
N LYS A 438 -7.95 -0.84 -6.31
CA LYS A 438 -9.27 -1.40 -6.55
C LYS A 438 -10.26 -0.28 -6.79
N ALA A 439 -11.29 -0.53 -7.59
CA ALA A 439 -12.40 0.39 -7.78
C ALA A 439 -13.73 -0.37 -7.83
N ASP A 440 -14.69 0.07 -7.04
CA ASP A 440 -16.06 -0.42 -7.02
C ASP A 440 -16.94 0.66 -7.65
N MET A 441 -17.73 0.31 -8.66
CA MET A 441 -18.54 1.28 -9.40
C MET A 441 -20.01 0.85 -9.47
N ASP A 442 -20.89 1.76 -9.09
CA ASP A 442 -22.34 1.64 -9.21
C ASP A 442 -22.85 2.57 -10.30
N VAL A 443 -23.55 2.03 -11.31
CA VAL A 443 -24.10 2.84 -12.41
C VAL A 443 -25.61 2.67 -12.49
N TYR A 444 -26.33 3.78 -12.44
CA TYR A 444 -27.77 3.86 -12.66
C TYR A 444 -28.04 4.57 -13.98
N SER A 445 -28.82 3.99 -14.88
CA SER A 445 -29.13 4.66 -16.14
C SER A 445 -30.56 4.47 -16.61
N LEU A 446 -31.05 5.49 -17.33
CA LEU A 446 -32.29 5.47 -18.08
C LEU A 446 -31.97 5.55 -19.57
N ALA A 447 -32.66 4.75 -20.37
CA ALA A 447 -32.54 4.77 -21.83
C ALA A 447 -33.90 4.93 -22.49
N ALA A 448 -33.91 5.68 -23.58
CA ALA A 448 -35.01 5.69 -24.53
C ALA A 448 -34.51 5.12 -25.86
N TYR A 449 -35.32 4.32 -26.54
CA TYR A 449 -34.91 3.71 -27.79
C TYR A 449 -36.03 3.66 -28.81
N GLY A 450 -35.60 3.61 -30.10
CA GLY A 450 -36.46 3.45 -31.22
C GLY A 450 -35.93 2.39 -32.21
N LEU A 451 -36.73 1.36 -32.47
CA LEU A 451 -36.38 0.24 -33.36
C LEU A 451 -37.34 0.23 -34.53
N TRP A 452 -36.80 0.40 -35.76
CA TRP A 452 -37.52 0.23 -37.00
C TRP A 452 -37.12 -1.08 -37.69
N MET A 453 -38.11 -1.75 -38.28
CA MET A 453 -37.90 -2.97 -39.10
C MET A 453 -38.53 -2.83 -40.47
N GLY A 454 -37.74 -2.95 -41.52
CA GLY A 454 -38.18 -2.92 -42.91
C GLY A 454 -38.72 -4.28 -43.38
N GLU A 455 -39.59 -4.23 -44.38
CA GLU A 455 -40.24 -5.43 -44.95
C GLU A 455 -39.27 -6.40 -45.63
N ASN A 456 -38.10 -5.91 -46.10
CA ASN A 456 -37.10 -6.69 -46.81
C ASN A 456 -35.94 -7.15 -45.91
N GLY A 457 -36.12 -7.19 -44.60
CA GLY A 457 -35.12 -7.67 -43.68
C GLY A 457 -34.17 -6.64 -43.08
N GLN A 458 -34.34 -5.34 -43.41
CA GLN A 458 -33.60 -4.25 -42.78
C GLN A 458 -34.07 -4.03 -41.33
N PHE A 459 -33.18 -3.49 -40.50
CA PHE A 459 -33.53 -2.86 -39.22
C PHE A 459 -32.67 -1.63 -38.98
N ALA A 460 -33.19 -0.70 -38.21
CA ALA A 460 -32.42 0.39 -37.62
C ALA A 460 -32.83 0.58 -36.17
N ASP A 461 -31.83 0.71 -35.32
CA ASP A 461 -32.01 0.92 -33.86
C ASP A 461 -31.27 2.17 -33.42
N VAL A 462 -31.91 2.99 -32.60
CA VAL A 462 -31.29 4.18 -31.99
C VAL A 462 -31.58 4.15 -30.50
N VAL A 463 -30.55 4.38 -29.71
CA VAL A 463 -30.65 4.41 -28.22
C VAL A 463 -30.02 5.68 -27.69
N ALA A 464 -30.75 6.42 -26.89
CA ALA A 464 -30.22 7.52 -26.07
C ALA A 464 -30.25 7.11 -24.60
N ARG A 465 -29.20 7.36 -23.88
CA ARG A 465 -29.02 6.97 -22.49
C ARG A 465 -28.48 8.14 -21.66
N LEU A 466 -28.99 8.25 -20.42
CA LEU A 466 -28.48 9.14 -19.39
C LEU A 466 -28.31 8.34 -18.11
N GLY A 467 -27.19 8.48 -17.44
CA GLY A 467 -26.86 7.76 -16.20
C GLY A 467 -25.95 8.53 -15.27
N THR A 468 -25.80 7.98 -14.10
CA THR A 468 -24.81 8.42 -13.10
C THR A 468 -23.95 7.21 -12.72
N ALA A 469 -22.65 7.42 -12.66
CA ALA A 469 -21.67 6.44 -12.19
C ALA A 469 -21.05 6.97 -10.90
N LYS A 470 -21.16 6.20 -9.81
CA LYS A 470 -20.44 6.45 -8.57
C LYS A 470 -19.31 5.43 -8.47
N THR A 471 -18.09 5.91 -8.31
CA THR A 471 -16.90 5.06 -8.19
C THR A 471 -16.21 5.31 -6.86
N ASP A 472 -16.15 4.30 -6.02
CA ASP A 472 -15.35 4.29 -4.79
C ASP A 472 -14.05 3.53 -5.08
N MET A 473 -12.90 4.12 -4.76
CA MET A 473 -11.62 3.55 -5.16
C MET A 473 -10.56 3.58 -4.07
N THR A 474 -9.65 2.64 -4.19
CA THR A 474 -8.42 2.59 -3.40
C THR A 474 -7.25 2.69 -4.37
N VAL A 475 -6.42 3.71 -4.20
CA VAL A 475 -5.25 4.00 -5.03
C VAL A 475 -3.99 3.68 -4.25
N ASP A 476 -2.98 3.13 -4.92
CA ASP A 476 -1.68 2.78 -4.34
C ASP A 476 -1.80 1.96 -3.03
N GLY A 477 -2.75 1.02 -3.03
CA GLY A 477 -2.97 0.03 -1.98
C GLY A 477 -3.71 0.50 -0.73
N ASN A 478 -3.75 1.79 -0.40
CA ASN A 478 -4.37 2.27 0.83
C ASN A 478 -5.02 3.66 0.78
N LYS A 479 -4.79 4.45 -0.26
CA LYS A 479 -5.35 5.80 -0.38
C LYS A 479 -6.74 5.73 -0.98
N LYS A 480 -7.75 6.18 -0.25
CA LYS A 480 -9.15 6.07 -0.63
C LYS A 480 -9.69 7.39 -1.19
N GLY A 481 -10.53 7.29 -2.21
CA GLY A 481 -11.25 8.40 -2.80
C GLY A 481 -12.51 7.93 -3.51
N SER A 482 -13.33 8.88 -3.96
CA SER A 482 -14.53 8.60 -4.73
C SER A 482 -14.74 9.65 -5.81
N MET A 483 -15.44 9.27 -6.87
CA MET A 483 -15.90 10.15 -7.95
C MET A 483 -17.35 9.88 -8.28
N ASP A 484 -18.06 10.94 -8.68
CA ASP A 484 -19.46 10.89 -9.13
C ASP A 484 -19.54 11.51 -10.53
N ASN A 485 -19.80 10.71 -11.55
CA ASN A 485 -19.84 11.15 -12.94
C ASN A 485 -21.25 11.05 -13.53
N ILE A 486 -21.59 11.98 -14.42
CA ILE A 486 -22.75 11.88 -15.31
C ILE A 486 -22.28 11.22 -16.61
N VAL A 487 -23.06 10.25 -17.07
CA VAL A 487 -22.77 9.52 -18.31
C VAL A 487 -23.90 9.72 -19.28
N THR A 488 -23.58 10.20 -20.48
CA THR A 488 -24.54 10.29 -21.60
C THR A 488 -24.07 9.44 -22.75
N ALA A 489 -24.98 8.71 -23.39
CA ALA A 489 -24.64 7.91 -24.55
C ALA A 489 -25.71 7.96 -25.62
N LEU A 490 -25.27 7.89 -26.88
CA LEU A 490 -26.13 7.80 -28.07
C LEU A 490 -25.55 6.73 -28.99
N SER A 491 -26.34 5.71 -29.33
CA SER A 491 -25.95 4.74 -30.35
C SER A 491 -26.96 4.62 -31.49
N GLY A 492 -26.46 4.27 -32.64
CA GLY A 492 -27.24 3.97 -33.82
C GLY A 492 -26.70 2.73 -34.51
N GLU A 493 -27.57 1.74 -34.75
CA GLU A 493 -27.24 0.49 -35.42
C GLU A 493 -28.14 0.30 -36.66
N PHE A 494 -27.54 -0.21 -37.72
CA PHE A 494 -28.24 -0.62 -38.94
C PHE A 494 -27.78 -2.01 -39.35
N GLY A 495 -28.73 -2.88 -39.66
CA GLY A 495 -28.43 -4.21 -40.17
C GLY A 495 -29.45 -4.65 -41.23
N TRP A 496 -29.05 -5.65 -42.00
CA TRP A 496 -29.87 -6.18 -43.05
C TRP A 496 -29.76 -7.70 -43.14
N ARG A 497 -30.87 -8.40 -42.85
CA ARG A 497 -30.92 -9.86 -42.94
C ARG A 497 -31.22 -10.31 -44.38
N PHE A 498 -30.35 -11.17 -44.88
CA PHE A 498 -30.51 -11.89 -46.13
C PHE A 498 -30.79 -13.37 -45.83
N ASP A 499 -32.00 -13.83 -46.17
CA ASP A 499 -32.33 -15.25 -46.04
C ASP A 499 -31.66 -16.04 -47.14
N LEU A 500 -30.66 -16.88 -46.81
CA LEU A 500 -29.94 -17.73 -47.77
C LEU A 500 -30.75 -18.98 -48.11
N SER A 501 -31.59 -19.39 -47.16
CA SER A 501 -32.54 -20.51 -47.32
C SER A 501 -33.68 -20.35 -46.28
N LYS A 502 -34.60 -21.33 -46.25
CA LYS A 502 -35.65 -21.36 -45.19
C LYS A 502 -35.09 -21.43 -43.78
N SER A 503 -33.87 -21.95 -43.63
CA SER A 503 -33.27 -22.22 -42.34
C SER A 503 -32.01 -21.39 -42.04
N PHE A 504 -31.34 -20.79 -43.02
CA PHE A 504 -30.11 -20.06 -42.82
C PHE A 504 -30.20 -18.62 -43.31
N TYR A 505 -29.55 -17.72 -42.59
CA TYR A 505 -29.47 -16.30 -42.93
C TYR A 505 -28.08 -15.73 -42.70
N LEU A 506 -27.79 -14.63 -43.37
CA LEU A 506 -26.64 -13.76 -43.13
C LEU A 506 -27.16 -12.36 -42.80
N GLU A 507 -26.66 -11.73 -41.76
CA GLU A 507 -27.09 -10.39 -41.33
C GLU A 507 -25.86 -9.49 -41.10
N PRO A 508 -25.37 -8.77 -42.13
CA PRO A 508 -24.40 -7.70 -41.94
C PRO A 508 -25.00 -6.57 -41.12
N GLN A 509 -24.17 -5.96 -40.28
CA GLN A 509 -24.58 -4.86 -39.41
C GLN A 509 -23.43 -3.87 -39.20
N VAL A 510 -23.79 -2.61 -38.95
CA VAL A 510 -22.89 -1.53 -38.58
C VAL A 510 -23.51 -0.75 -37.42
N GLU A 511 -22.67 -0.29 -36.49
CA GLU A 511 -23.09 0.53 -35.35
C GLU A 511 -22.08 1.67 -35.14
N LEU A 512 -22.60 2.82 -34.70
CA LEU A 512 -21.83 3.90 -34.11
C LEU A 512 -22.41 4.18 -32.73
N ALA A 513 -21.53 4.25 -31.73
CA ALA A 513 -21.90 4.53 -30.35
C ALA A 513 -20.99 5.62 -29.78
N TYR A 514 -21.59 6.72 -29.38
CA TYR A 514 -20.92 7.82 -28.69
C TYR A 514 -21.29 7.80 -27.21
N THR A 515 -20.29 7.95 -26.35
CA THR A 515 -20.43 8.06 -24.90
C THR A 515 -19.60 9.24 -24.41
N HIS A 516 -20.20 10.06 -23.53
CA HIS A 516 -19.54 11.16 -22.83
C HIS A 516 -19.65 10.93 -21.34
N VAL A 517 -18.54 11.06 -20.64
CA VAL A 517 -18.40 11.01 -19.17
C VAL A 517 -17.83 12.35 -18.75
N ASP A 518 -18.56 13.07 -17.88
CA ASP A 518 -18.14 14.40 -17.43
C ASP A 518 -16.91 14.35 -16.50
N ALA A 519 -16.20 15.47 -16.45
CA ALA A 519 -15.05 15.67 -15.58
C ALA A 519 -15.42 15.55 -14.11
N ASP A 520 -14.50 15.04 -13.29
CA ASP A 520 -14.61 15.07 -11.83
C ASP A 520 -13.23 15.17 -11.18
N VAL A 521 -13.23 15.44 -9.87
CA VAL A 521 -12.02 15.59 -9.06
C VAL A 521 -11.92 14.47 -8.03
N LEU A 522 -10.96 13.60 -8.23
CA LEU A 522 -10.58 12.59 -7.24
C LEU A 522 -9.79 13.27 -6.11
N SER A 523 -10.35 13.24 -4.91
CA SER A 523 -9.66 13.65 -3.68
C SER A 523 -9.35 12.42 -2.85
N LEU A 524 -8.06 12.15 -2.63
CA LEU A 524 -7.60 10.98 -1.88
C LEU A 524 -7.49 11.27 -0.39
N SER A 525 -7.50 10.21 0.40
CA SER A 525 -7.43 10.28 1.87
C SER A 525 -6.10 10.85 2.42
N ASP A 526 -5.06 10.91 1.60
CA ASP A 526 -3.77 11.58 1.91
C ASP A 526 -3.77 13.08 1.58
N GLY A 527 -4.88 13.61 1.07
CA GLY A 527 -5.04 15.01 0.69
C GLY A 527 -4.59 15.34 -0.75
N SER A 528 -4.05 14.37 -1.50
CA SER A 528 -3.75 14.56 -2.93
C SER A 528 -5.04 14.67 -3.75
N THR A 529 -4.99 15.49 -4.82
CA THR A 529 -6.12 15.72 -5.72
C THR A 529 -5.70 15.51 -7.16
N TYR A 530 -6.58 14.88 -7.93
CA TYR A 530 -6.39 14.62 -9.35
C TYR A 530 -7.67 15.00 -10.07
N ARG A 531 -7.58 15.89 -11.06
CA ARG A 531 -8.72 16.24 -11.88
C ARG A 531 -8.72 15.39 -13.13
N PHE A 532 -9.78 14.65 -13.34
CA PHE A 532 -10.07 13.96 -14.57
C PHE A 532 -10.77 14.93 -15.51
N ASP A 533 -10.33 14.99 -16.75
CA ASP A 533 -11.02 15.78 -17.75
C ASP A 533 -12.21 15.01 -18.32
N ASP A 534 -13.06 15.69 -19.10
CA ASP A 534 -14.16 15.02 -19.80
C ASP A 534 -13.62 13.90 -20.70
N ALA A 535 -14.30 12.78 -20.73
CA ALA A 535 -13.93 11.65 -21.57
C ALA A 535 -14.99 11.37 -22.65
N ASP A 536 -14.57 11.42 -23.89
CA ASP A 536 -15.38 11.13 -25.06
C ASP A 536 -14.96 9.83 -25.72
N SER A 537 -15.90 8.94 -25.99
CA SER A 537 -15.71 7.72 -26.76
C SER A 537 -16.62 7.71 -27.96
N LEU A 538 -16.10 7.39 -29.14
CA LEU A 538 -16.85 7.13 -30.37
C LEU A 538 -16.43 5.79 -30.93
N MET A 539 -17.20 4.76 -30.62
CA MET A 539 -16.96 3.40 -31.08
C MET A 539 -17.73 3.10 -32.38
N GLY A 540 -17.04 2.60 -33.38
CA GLY A 540 -17.63 2.08 -34.59
C GLY A 540 -17.50 0.57 -34.66
N ARG A 541 -18.58 -0.13 -34.96
CA ARG A 541 -18.63 -1.58 -35.16
C ARG A 541 -19.10 -1.91 -36.54
N ALA A 542 -18.44 -2.85 -37.24
CA ALA A 542 -18.87 -3.39 -38.50
C ALA A 542 -18.66 -4.92 -38.50
N GLY A 543 -19.71 -5.67 -38.79
CA GLY A 543 -19.65 -7.12 -38.71
C GLY A 543 -20.83 -7.81 -39.38
N PHE A 544 -20.95 -9.08 -39.12
CA PHE A 544 -22.10 -9.89 -39.59
C PHE A 544 -22.45 -10.99 -38.59
N ALA A 545 -23.72 -11.37 -38.59
CA ALA A 545 -24.19 -12.60 -37.97
C ALA A 545 -24.56 -13.63 -39.04
N PHE A 546 -24.05 -14.85 -38.89
CA PHE A 546 -24.50 -16.01 -39.65
C PHE A 546 -25.34 -16.90 -38.73
N GLY A 547 -26.60 -17.12 -39.08
CA GLY A 547 -27.53 -17.78 -38.21
C GLY A 547 -28.40 -18.85 -38.88
N MET A 548 -28.98 -19.68 -38.03
CA MET A 548 -29.99 -20.64 -38.39
C MET A 548 -31.31 -20.30 -37.69
N ARG A 549 -32.42 -20.62 -38.35
CA ARG A 549 -33.79 -20.44 -37.89
C ARG A 549 -34.52 -21.76 -37.95
N CYS A 550 -35.19 -22.12 -36.87
CA CYS A 550 -36.13 -23.21 -36.87
C CYS A 550 -37.41 -22.81 -37.63
N PRO A 551 -37.78 -23.53 -38.76
CA PRO A 551 -38.97 -23.16 -39.52
C PRO A 551 -40.29 -23.35 -38.77
N GLU A 552 -40.31 -24.21 -37.74
CA GLU A 552 -41.53 -24.56 -36.99
C GLU A 552 -41.94 -23.52 -35.98
N ASN A 553 -40.99 -23.02 -35.19
CA ASN A 553 -41.27 -22.11 -34.06
C ASN A 553 -40.54 -20.74 -34.18
N GLY A 554 -39.70 -20.56 -35.23
CA GLY A 554 -38.97 -19.29 -35.45
C GLY A 554 -37.80 -19.05 -34.49
N SER A 555 -37.44 -20.01 -33.60
CA SER A 555 -36.25 -19.92 -32.77
C SER A 555 -34.98 -19.82 -33.62
N THR A 556 -33.98 -19.08 -33.15
CA THR A 556 -32.74 -18.84 -33.93
C THR A 556 -31.50 -19.10 -33.09
N ALA A 557 -30.42 -19.49 -33.76
CA ALA A 557 -29.09 -19.48 -33.21
C ALA A 557 -28.13 -18.84 -34.21
N TYR A 558 -27.11 -18.14 -33.77
CA TYR A 558 -26.18 -17.43 -34.68
C TYR A 558 -24.77 -17.38 -34.10
N LEU A 559 -23.82 -17.26 -35.04
CA LEU A 559 -22.44 -16.85 -34.78
C LEU A 559 -22.30 -15.41 -35.26
N ARG A 560 -21.63 -14.55 -34.48
CA ARG A 560 -21.35 -13.17 -34.80
C ARG A 560 -19.85 -12.91 -34.82
N VAL A 561 -19.37 -12.08 -35.75
CA VAL A 561 -18.01 -11.56 -35.81
C VAL A 561 -18.06 -10.10 -36.26
N SER A 562 -17.37 -9.23 -35.55
CA SER A 562 -17.29 -7.80 -35.87
C SER A 562 -15.87 -7.28 -35.65
N ALA A 563 -15.46 -6.33 -36.47
CA ALA A 563 -14.34 -5.44 -36.22
C ALA A 563 -14.86 -4.19 -35.53
N VAL A 564 -14.18 -3.74 -34.52
CA VAL A 564 -14.56 -2.58 -33.72
C VAL A 564 -13.37 -1.62 -33.63
N HIS A 565 -13.63 -0.32 -33.75
CA HIS A 565 -12.63 0.73 -33.63
C HIS A 565 -13.12 1.86 -32.73
N GLU A 566 -12.26 2.28 -31.81
CA GLU A 566 -12.44 3.47 -30.98
C GLU A 566 -11.76 4.66 -31.69
N PHE A 567 -12.57 5.64 -32.10
CA PHE A 567 -12.10 6.82 -32.86
C PHE A 567 -11.67 7.98 -31.97
N LEU A 568 -12.22 8.05 -30.76
CA LEU A 568 -11.90 9.02 -29.73
C LEU A 568 -11.18 8.31 -28.58
N GLY A 569 -11.63 8.42 -27.36
CA GLY A 569 -11.04 7.72 -26.21
C GLY A 569 -9.85 8.46 -25.59
N ASP A 570 -9.48 9.62 -26.14
CA ASP A 570 -8.48 10.51 -25.56
C ASP A 570 -9.04 11.10 -24.26
N ASN A 571 -8.21 11.17 -23.24
CA ASN A 571 -8.54 11.72 -21.93
C ASN A 571 -7.31 12.38 -21.32
N ALA A 572 -7.47 13.12 -20.23
CA ALA A 572 -6.36 13.70 -19.50
C ALA A 572 -6.60 13.66 -17.99
N VAL A 573 -5.51 13.50 -17.24
CA VAL A 573 -5.51 13.67 -15.80
C VAL A 573 -4.60 14.84 -15.46
N ILE A 574 -5.12 15.78 -14.68
CA ILE A 574 -4.37 16.93 -14.21
C ILE A 574 -4.05 16.71 -12.75
N GLY A 575 -2.78 16.59 -12.44
CA GLY A 575 -2.29 16.46 -11.08
C GLY A 575 -2.50 17.73 -10.24
N GLY A 576 -2.39 17.63 -8.92
CA GLY A 576 -2.49 18.76 -8.01
C GLY A 576 -1.47 19.88 -8.28
N ASN A 577 -0.32 19.54 -8.89
CA ASN A 577 0.70 20.49 -9.37
C ASN A 577 0.37 21.17 -10.70
N GLY A 578 -0.81 20.90 -11.28
CA GLY A 578 -1.22 21.44 -12.57
C GLY A 578 -0.60 20.76 -13.80
N LYS A 579 0.23 19.71 -13.63
CA LYS A 579 0.78 18.95 -14.75
C LYS A 579 -0.30 18.11 -15.40
N VAL A 580 -0.36 18.15 -16.73
CA VAL A 580 -1.34 17.41 -17.54
C VAL A 580 -0.69 16.12 -18.04
N TYR A 581 -1.39 15.02 -17.89
CA TYR A 581 -1.01 13.70 -18.39
C TYR A 581 -2.06 13.25 -19.39
N ASP A 582 -1.67 13.24 -20.66
CA ASP A 582 -2.55 12.85 -21.75
C ASP A 582 -2.61 11.32 -21.87
N ILE A 583 -3.81 10.81 -22.11
CA ILE A 583 -4.10 9.39 -22.31
C ILE A 583 -4.67 9.21 -23.71
N ASP A 584 -4.05 8.35 -24.50
CA ASP A 584 -4.55 7.93 -25.81
C ASP A 584 -5.31 6.61 -25.67
N GLY A 585 -6.62 6.66 -25.88
CA GLY A 585 -7.51 5.49 -25.78
C GLY A 585 -7.99 4.94 -27.11
N LYS A 586 -7.45 5.42 -28.25
CA LYS A 586 -7.78 4.92 -29.59
C LYS A 586 -7.30 3.50 -29.78
N ASP A 587 -8.15 2.63 -30.30
CA ASP A 587 -7.84 1.21 -30.41
C ASP A 587 -8.69 0.48 -31.46
N THR A 588 -8.28 -0.74 -31.85
CA THR A 588 -8.99 -1.60 -32.78
C THR A 588 -8.93 -3.05 -32.32
N TRP A 589 -10.09 -3.69 -32.24
CA TRP A 589 -10.20 -5.08 -31.80
C TRP A 589 -11.22 -5.87 -32.61
N VAL A 590 -11.26 -7.16 -32.39
CA VAL A 590 -12.24 -8.09 -32.94
C VAL A 590 -13.17 -8.58 -31.83
N GLU A 591 -14.48 -8.56 -32.11
CA GLU A 591 -15.54 -9.11 -31.27
C GLU A 591 -16.13 -10.33 -31.95
N TYR A 592 -16.31 -11.44 -31.22
CA TYR A 592 -16.93 -12.65 -31.71
C TYR A 592 -17.76 -13.35 -30.63
N GLY A 593 -18.87 -13.93 -31.04
CA GLY A 593 -19.81 -14.51 -30.09
C GLY A 593 -20.82 -15.46 -30.73
N LEU A 594 -21.57 -16.10 -29.84
CA LEU A 594 -22.65 -17.01 -30.14
C LEU A 594 -23.91 -16.55 -29.41
N GLY A 595 -25.04 -16.59 -30.11
CA GLY A 595 -26.33 -16.25 -29.50
C GLY A 595 -27.44 -17.20 -29.94
N ALA A 596 -28.47 -17.27 -29.11
CA ALA A 596 -29.67 -18.03 -29.41
C ALA A 596 -30.92 -17.31 -28.90
N ASN A 597 -32.02 -17.51 -29.58
CA ASN A 597 -33.34 -17.04 -29.19
C ASN A 597 -34.36 -18.18 -29.26
N PHE A 598 -35.06 -18.42 -28.18
CA PHE A 598 -36.05 -19.47 -28.04
C PHE A 598 -37.44 -18.90 -27.85
N ASN A 599 -38.35 -19.15 -28.80
CA ASN A 599 -39.75 -18.79 -28.68
C ASN A 599 -40.46 -19.83 -27.82
N LEU A 600 -40.76 -19.48 -26.56
CA LEU A 600 -41.45 -20.36 -25.60
C LEU A 600 -42.94 -20.44 -25.85
N THR A 601 -43.54 -19.31 -26.18
CA THR A 601 -44.94 -19.17 -26.59
C THR A 601 -45.04 -18.14 -27.69
N ASP A 602 -46.23 -17.94 -28.22
CA ASP A 602 -46.50 -16.87 -29.17
C ASP A 602 -46.23 -15.45 -28.62
N SER A 603 -46.22 -15.28 -27.31
CA SER A 603 -46.06 -13.97 -26.65
C SER A 603 -44.76 -13.84 -25.85
N THR A 604 -44.06 -14.95 -25.63
CA THR A 604 -42.86 -14.98 -24.77
C THR A 604 -41.70 -15.64 -25.46
N TYR A 605 -40.57 -14.96 -25.46
CA TYR A 605 -39.32 -15.56 -25.87
C TYR A 605 -38.19 -15.25 -24.86
N VAL A 606 -37.19 -16.09 -24.85
CA VAL A 606 -35.94 -15.92 -24.11
C VAL A 606 -34.77 -15.87 -25.07
N TRP A 607 -33.73 -15.15 -24.72
CA TRP A 607 -32.49 -15.13 -25.48
C TRP A 607 -31.28 -15.26 -24.58
N ALA A 608 -30.21 -15.74 -25.13
CA ALA A 608 -28.90 -15.77 -24.52
C ALA A 608 -27.82 -15.47 -25.57
N ASP A 609 -26.79 -14.80 -25.16
CA ASP A 609 -25.63 -14.44 -25.97
C ASP A 609 -24.36 -14.56 -25.13
N VAL A 610 -23.29 -15.07 -25.73
CA VAL A 610 -21.95 -15.09 -25.13
C VAL A 610 -20.95 -14.57 -26.15
N GLU A 611 -20.06 -13.71 -25.70
CA GLU A 611 -19.05 -13.11 -26.56
C GLU A 611 -17.71 -12.94 -25.87
N ARG A 612 -16.71 -12.67 -26.70
CA ARG A 612 -15.36 -12.36 -26.32
C ARG A 612 -14.79 -11.34 -27.30
N THR A 613 -13.87 -10.47 -26.81
CA THR A 613 -13.05 -9.62 -27.68
C THR A 613 -11.58 -10.04 -27.65
N SER A 614 -10.81 -9.59 -28.61
CA SER A 614 -9.38 -9.82 -28.68
C SER A 614 -8.67 -8.79 -29.53
N GLY A 615 -7.49 -8.37 -29.07
CA GLY A 615 -6.57 -7.48 -29.79
C GLY A 615 -6.67 -6.03 -29.41
N GLY A 616 -7.49 -5.68 -28.40
CA GLY A 616 -7.58 -4.35 -27.85
C GLY A 616 -6.71 -4.15 -26.61
N TYR A 617 -6.53 -2.91 -26.22
CA TYR A 617 -5.94 -2.55 -24.93
C TYR A 617 -6.80 -3.07 -23.76
N LEU A 618 -8.12 -3.02 -23.92
CA LEU A 618 -9.11 -3.55 -22.98
C LEU A 618 -9.93 -4.63 -23.71
N ASP A 619 -9.76 -5.88 -23.34
CA ASP A 619 -10.49 -7.01 -23.92
C ASP A 619 -11.62 -7.49 -22.99
N GLU A 620 -12.71 -7.96 -23.58
CA GLU A 620 -13.71 -8.75 -22.87
C GLU A 620 -13.26 -10.21 -22.87
N ASP A 621 -12.80 -10.71 -21.72
CA ASP A 621 -12.44 -12.12 -21.58
C ASP A 621 -13.64 -13.02 -21.83
N TRP A 622 -14.78 -12.58 -21.34
CA TRP A 622 -16.08 -13.15 -21.61
C TRP A 622 -17.18 -12.15 -21.26
N ARG A 623 -18.26 -12.23 -21.98
CA ARG A 623 -19.52 -11.55 -21.65
C ARG A 623 -20.67 -12.52 -21.90
N ALA A 624 -21.67 -12.54 -21.02
CA ALA A 624 -22.85 -13.34 -21.16
C ALA A 624 -24.10 -12.53 -20.87
N THR A 625 -25.04 -12.57 -21.77
CA THR A 625 -26.36 -11.95 -21.65
C THR A 625 -27.44 -13.01 -21.65
N VAL A 626 -28.41 -12.86 -20.78
CA VAL A 626 -29.66 -13.66 -20.81
C VAL A 626 -30.84 -12.73 -20.58
N GLY A 627 -31.91 -12.91 -21.35
CA GLY A 627 -33.09 -12.09 -21.20
C GLY A 627 -34.39 -12.80 -21.54
N VAL A 628 -35.49 -12.20 -21.13
CA VAL A 628 -36.86 -12.63 -21.39
C VAL A 628 -37.70 -11.43 -21.83
N ARG A 629 -38.55 -11.62 -22.82
CA ARG A 629 -39.57 -10.63 -23.22
C ARG A 629 -40.93 -11.27 -23.29
N HIS A 630 -41.94 -10.56 -22.78
CA HIS A 630 -43.36 -10.90 -22.89
C HIS A 630 -44.13 -9.79 -23.58
N ALA A 631 -44.87 -10.16 -24.60
CA ALA A 631 -45.78 -9.26 -25.36
C ALA A 631 -47.21 -9.38 -24.83
N PHE A 632 -47.89 -8.27 -24.70
CA PHE A 632 -49.28 -8.18 -24.23
C PHE A 632 -50.11 -7.22 -25.05
#